data_41702d473c4239758d7ac5dca40e3f45
#
_entry.id   41702d473c4239758d7ac5dca40e3f45
#
_cell.length_a   1.000
_cell.length_b   1.000
_cell.length_c   1.000
_cell.angle_alpha   90.00
_cell.angle_beta   90.00
_cell.angle_gamma   90.00
#
_symmetry.space_group_name_H-M   'P 1'
#
loop_
_entity.id
_entity.type
_entity.pdbx_description
1 polymer ?
#
loop_
_entity_poly.entity_id
_entity_poly.type
_entity_poly.pdbx_seq_one_letter_code
_entity_poly.pdbx_strand_id
1 'polypeptide(L)'
;MTSSTNPTGQASLPVPGDLFARHQTITGLRALADFLEANPAVPINEYGREYNVYTRAEDEAVAVAMVDKVAALLGAEVADKRSEGGHYSAEKTFGRITYGIVHVPKRRHDEYDAYTSYRHNILLDPDQGGDEGRAA
;
A
#
# COMPACT_ATOMS: atom_id res chain seq x y z
N MET A 1 -11.04 -27.38 -13.15
CA MET A 1 -10.86 -26.79 -13.47
C MET A 1 -10.59 -26.10 -13.68
N THR A 2 -10.66 -26.04 -13.80
CA THR A 2 -10.31 -25.33 -14.21
C THR A 2 -9.99 -24.52 -14.41
N SER A 3 -9.92 -24.51 -14.62
CA SER A 3 -9.50 -23.72 -14.98
C SER A 3 -9.24 -23.03 -15.21
N SER A 4 -9.18 -22.96 -15.42
CA SER A 4 -8.85 -22.29 -15.83
C SER A 4 -8.51 -21.58 -16.17
N THR A 5 -8.47 -21.46 -16.54
CA THR A 5 -8.06 -20.85 -17.05
C THR A 5 -8.25 -19.85 -17.37
N ASN A 6 -7.97 -19.24 -17.42
CA ASN A 6 -8.15 -18.16 -17.61
C ASN A 6 -7.54 -17.53 -18.53
N PRO A 7 -7.89 -17.24 -19.01
CA PRO A 7 -7.34 -16.86 -20.09
C PRO A 7 -6.98 -15.59 -20.27
N THR A 8 -6.84 -15.19 -20.85
CA THR A 8 -6.66 -14.10 -21.32
C THR A 8 -6.19 -13.12 -20.49
N GLY A 9 -6.31 -12.05 -20.45
CA GLY A 9 -5.81 -10.94 -19.77
C GLY A 9 -5.39 -11.17 -18.34
N GLN A 10 -5.97 -12.15 -17.76
CA GLN A 10 -5.66 -12.47 -16.39
C GLN A 10 -4.22 -12.84 -16.21
N ALA A 11 -3.69 -13.50 -17.19
CA ALA A 11 -2.33 -14.00 -17.08
C ALA A 11 -1.31 -12.88 -17.03
N SER A 12 -1.69 -11.66 -17.42
CA SER A 12 -0.72 -10.59 -17.46
C SER A 12 -0.46 -9.96 -16.09
N LEU A 13 -1.28 -10.28 -15.09
CA LEU A 13 -1.05 -9.78 -13.74
C LEU A 13 -0.05 -10.68 -13.04
N PRO A 14 1.00 -10.10 -12.46
CA PRO A 14 1.94 -10.93 -11.72
C PRO A 14 1.23 -11.63 -10.58
N VAL A 15 1.54 -12.89 -10.40
CA VAL A 15 0.98 -13.64 -9.30
C VAL A 15 1.85 -13.40 -8.08
N PRO A 16 1.27 -13.02 -6.95
CA PRO A 16 2.08 -12.85 -5.74
C PRO A 16 2.85 -14.11 -5.45
N GLY A 17 4.02 -13.96 -4.89
CA GLY A 17 4.86 -15.09 -4.65
C GLY A 17 4.29 -16.10 -3.66
N ASP A 18 3.32 -15.68 -2.87
CA ASP A 18 2.82 -16.55 -1.82
C ASP A 18 1.31 -16.68 -1.90
N LEU A 19 0.86 -17.70 -2.60
CA LEU A 19 -0.57 -17.97 -2.72
C LEU A 19 -1.16 -18.40 -1.40
N PHE A 20 -0.36 -19.00 -0.53
CA PHE A 20 -0.82 -19.39 0.79
C PHE A 20 -1.14 -18.15 1.61
N ALA A 21 -0.27 -17.15 1.56
CA ALA A 21 -0.52 -15.91 2.26
C ALA A 21 -1.77 -15.22 1.73
N ARG A 22 -1.98 -15.28 0.42
CA ARG A 22 -3.18 -14.71 -0.17
C ARG A 22 -4.43 -15.39 0.37
N HIS A 23 -4.40 -16.72 0.42
CA HIS A 23 -5.52 -17.48 0.93
C HIS A 23 -5.78 -17.15 2.40
N GLN A 24 -4.72 -17.08 3.20
CA GLN A 24 -4.86 -16.74 4.62
C GLN A 24 -5.44 -15.35 4.81
N THR A 25 -5.03 -14.41 3.96
CA THR A 25 -5.55 -13.04 4.04
C THR A 25 -7.04 -13.02 3.76
N ILE A 26 -7.47 -13.70 2.71
CA ILE A 26 -8.88 -13.73 2.35
C ILE A 26 -9.70 -14.41 3.45
N THR A 27 -9.20 -15.53 3.94
CA THR A 27 -9.88 -16.25 5.00
C THR A 27 -9.96 -15.40 6.27
N GLY A 28 -8.88 -14.69 6.57
CA GLY A 28 -8.85 -13.81 7.73
C GLY A 28 -9.84 -12.67 7.63
N LEU A 29 -9.95 -12.07 6.45
CA LEU A 29 -10.91 -10.99 6.26
C LEU A 29 -12.33 -11.49 6.44
N ARG A 30 -12.64 -12.67 5.93
CA ARG A 30 -13.96 -13.25 6.11
C ARG A 30 -14.24 -13.57 7.56
N ALA A 31 -13.23 -14.11 8.26
CA ALA A 31 -13.40 -14.43 9.67
C ALA A 31 -13.61 -13.17 10.50
N LEU A 32 -12.90 -12.10 10.18
CA LEU A 32 -13.10 -10.83 10.87
C LEU A 32 -14.50 -10.30 10.65
N ALA A 33 -14.99 -10.38 9.41
CA ALA A 33 -16.33 -9.92 9.11
C ALA A 33 -17.37 -10.73 9.91
N ASP A 34 -17.19 -12.04 9.96
CA ASP A 34 -18.10 -12.91 10.71
C ASP A 34 -18.07 -12.57 12.19
N PHE A 35 -16.88 -12.32 12.73
CA PHE A 35 -16.72 -11.96 14.14
C PHE A 35 -17.47 -10.66 14.46
N LEU A 36 -17.29 -9.65 13.61
CA LEU A 36 -17.97 -8.37 13.85
C LEU A 36 -19.48 -8.50 13.74
N GLU A 37 -19.95 -9.32 12.82
CA GLU A 37 -21.37 -9.53 12.67
C GLU A 37 -21.95 -10.25 13.87
N ALA A 38 -21.22 -11.22 14.41
CA ALA A 38 -21.71 -11.99 15.56
C ALA A 38 -21.59 -11.23 16.87
N ASN A 39 -20.81 -10.17 16.89
CA ASN A 39 -20.54 -9.45 18.15
C ASN A 39 -20.77 -7.94 17.97
N PRO A 40 -22.05 -7.54 17.87
CA PRO A 40 -22.35 -6.13 17.56
C PRO A 40 -21.87 -5.13 18.60
N ALA A 41 -21.51 -5.58 19.80
CA ALA A 41 -20.99 -4.68 20.80
C ALA A 41 -19.51 -4.36 20.62
N VAL A 42 -18.84 -5.08 19.72
CA VAL A 42 -17.44 -4.80 19.45
C VAL A 42 -17.35 -3.55 18.57
N PRO A 43 -16.56 -2.54 18.98
CA PRO A 43 -16.52 -1.30 18.21
C PRO A 43 -15.84 -1.48 16.86
N ILE A 44 -16.29 -0.68 15.90
CA ILE A 44 -15.64 -0.62 14.59
C ILE A 44 -15.13 0.79 14.39
N ASN A 45 -14.33 0.96 13.36
CA ASN A 45 -13.88 2.30 12.97
C ASN A 45 -14.95 2.91 12.05
N GLU A 46 -15.69 3.87 12.57
CA GLU A 46 -16.80 4.47 11.84
C GLU A 46 -16.34 5.23 10.61
N TYR A 47 -15.09 5.67 10.61
CA TYR A 47 -14.57 6.47 9.50
C TYR A 47 -13.94 5.61 8.41
N GLY A 48 -14.02 4.29 8.57
CA GLY A 48 -13.50 3.39 7.57
C GLY A 48 -12.06 3.02 7.80
N ARG A 49 -11.56 2.12 6.98
CA ARG A 49 -10.18 1.68 7.05
C ARG A 49 -9.64 1.48 5.66
N GLU A 50 -8.36 1.61 5.52
CA GLU A 50 -7.69 1.46 4.26
C GLU A 50 -6.84 0.20 4.26
N TYR A 51 -6.92 -0.51 3.17
CA TYR A 51 -6.06 -1.67 2.92
C TYR A 51 -5.19 -1.28 1.74
N ASN A 52 -3.99 -0.81 2.01
CA ASN A 52 -3.11 -0.31 0.97
C ASN A 52 -2.05 -1.33 0.61
N VAL A 53 -1.88 -1.54 -0.68
CA VAL A 53 -0.85 -2.43 -1.19
C VAL A 53 0.12 -1.57 -1.99
N TYR A 54 1.40 -1.72 -1.73
CA TYR A 54 2.42 -0.95 -2.42
C TYR A 54 3.10 -1.83 -3.47
N THR A 55 3.23 -1.30 -4.67
CA THR A 55 4.00 -2.02 -5.67
C THR A 55 5.43 -2.09 -5.17
N ARG A 56 6.08 -3.16 -5.45
CA ARG A 56 7.47 -3.29 -5.04
C ARG A 56 8.35 -3.57 -6.23
N ALA A 57 7.85 -3.14 -7.39
CA ALA A 57 8.57 -3.34 -8.63
C ALA A 57 9.71 -2.33 -8.72
N GLU A 58 10.85 -2.78 -9.17
CA GLU A 58 11.99 -1.89 -9.35
C GLU A 58 11.85 -1.03 -10.61
N ASP A 59 11.12 -1.56 -11.58
CA ASP A 59 10.91 -0.86 -12.85
C ASP A 59 9.62 -0.08 -12.77
N GLU A 60 9.71 1.22 -12.97
CA GLU A 60 8.53 2.08 -12.87
C GLU A 60 7.47 1.69 -13.91
N ALA A 61 7.88 1.29 -15.11
CA ALA A 61 6.91 0.91 -16.12
C ALA A 61 6.11 -0.32 -15.68
N VAL A 62 6.77 -1.25 -15.01
CA VAL A 62 6.09 -2.44 -14.50
C VAL A 62 5.12 -2.06 -13.39
N ALA A 63 5.56 -1.17 -12.49
CA ALA A 63 4.71 -0.73 -11.40
C ALA A 63 3.46 0.01 -11.91
N VAL A 64 3.65 0.89 -12.87
CA VAL A 64 2.54 1.63 -13.47
C VAL A 64 1.57 0.68 -14.14
N ALA A 65 2.10 -0.31 -14.88
CA ALA A 65 1.24 -1.28 -15.54
C ALA A 65 0.43 -2.09 -14.52
N MET A 66 1.04 -2.40 -13.39
CA MET A 66 0.35 -3.12 -12.34
C MET A 66 -0.81 -2.30 -11.76
N VAL A 67 -0.56 -1.02 -11.48
CA VAL A 67 -1.62 -0.15 -10.97
C VAL A 67 -2.73 -0.03 -12.02
N ASP A 68 -2.36 0.16 -13.30
CA ASP A 68 -3.37 0.26 -14.35
C ASP A 68 -4.23 -0.98 -14.43
N LYS A 69 -3.62 -2.15 -14.33
CA LYS A 69 -4.35 -3.39 -14.43
C LYS A 69 -5.31 -3.55 -13.25
N VAL A 70 -4.85 -3.23 -12.06
CA VAL A 70 -5.71 -3.35 -10.87
C VAL A 70 -6.82 -2.32 -10.94
N ALA A 71 -6.52 -1.09 -11.41
CA ALA A 71 -7.54 -0.07 -11.55
C ALA A 71 -8.65 -0.56 -12.48
N ALA A 72 -8.28 -1.21 -13.58
CA ALA A 72 -9.26 -1.74 -14.51
C ALA A 72 -10.13 -2.80 -13.85
N LEU A 73 -9.52 -3.68 -13.06
CA LEU A 73 -10.26 -4.71 -12.36
C LEU A 73 -11.19 -4.13 -11.29
N LEU A 74 -10.76 -3.05 -10.65
CA LEU A 74 -11.58 -2.37 -9.65
C LEU A 74 -12.69 -1.55 -10.28
N GLY A 75 -12.56 -1.20 -11.56
CA GLY A 75 -13.44 -0.26 -12.19
C GLY A 75 -13.21 1.15 -11.69
N ALA A 76 -11.96 1.47 -11.35
CA ALA A 76 -11.61 2.77 -10.77
C ALA A 76 -10.66 3.50 -11.70
N GLU A 77 -10.62 4.81 -11.54
CA GLU A 77 -9.69 5.62 -12.30
C GLU A 77 -8.37 5.73 -11.56
N VAL A 78 -7.30 5.87 -12.34
CA VAL A 78 -5.96 6.05 -11.79
C VAL A 78 -5.78 7.51 -11.40
N ALA A 79 -5.18 7.74 -10.23
CA ALA A 79 -4.77 9.06 -9.81
C ALA A 79 -3.27 9.17 -10.01
N ASP A 80 -2.86 10.04 -10.92
CA ASP A 80 -1.45 10.22 -11.23
C ASP A 80 -0.99 11.56 -10.66
N LYS A 81 -0.30 11.53 -9.55
CA LYS A 81 0.22 12.72 -8.91
C LYS A 81 1.73 12.81 -8.99
N ARG A 82 2.32 12.03 -9.89
CA ARG A 82 3.79 11.97 -9.95
C ARG A 82 4.43 13.30 -10.29
N SER A 83 3.78 14.08 -11.16
CA SER A 83 4.34 15.37 -11.53
C SER A 83 4.34 16.36 -10.37
N GLU A 84 3.56 16.09 -9.34
CA GLU A 84 3.47 16.94 -8.16
C GLU A 84 4.24 16.36 -6.99
N GLY A 85 5.07 15.36 -7.24
CA GLY A 85 5.81 14.71 -6.18
C GLY A 85 5.01 13.66 -5.44
N GLY A 86 3.86 13.29 -5.96
CA GLY A 86 3.00 12.31 -5.31
C GLY A 86 3.08 10.94 -5.95
N HIS A 87 2.04 10.18 -5.78
CA HIS A 87 2.01 8.77 -6.11
C HIS A 87 1.19 8.49 -7.35
N TYR A 88 1.33 7.28 -7.84
CA TYR A 88 0.50 6.75 -8.93
C TYR A 88 -0.33 5.64 -8.30
N SER A 89 -1.65 5.81 -8.26
CA SER A 89 -2.46 4.92 -7.44
C SER A 89 -3.86 4.76 -7.97
N ALA A 90 -4.55 3.76 -7.46
CA ALA A 90 -5.96 3.55 -7.72
C ALA A 90 -6.57 2.98 -6.45
N GLU A 91 -7.84 3.33 -6.21
CA GLU A 91 -8.48 2.81 -5.02
C GLU A 91 -9.98 2.66 -5.27
N LYS A 92 -10.59 1.82 -4.45
CA LYS A 92 -12.03 1.64 -4.49
C LYS A 92 -12.52 1.31 -3.09
N THR A 93 -13.64 1.89 -2.73
CA THR A 93 -14.24 1.68 -1.42
C THR A 93 -15.32 0.60 -1.51
N PHE A 94 -15.24 -0.37 -0.61
CA PHE A 94 -16.21 -1.43 -0.47
C PHE A 94 -16.86 -1.22 0.89
N GLY A 95 -18.08 -0.67 0.87
CA GLY A 95 -18.69 -0.26 2.13
C GLY A 95 -17.88 0.86 2.76
N ARG A 96 -17.24 0.58 3.88
CA ARG A 96 -16.37 1.55 4.53
C ARG A 96 -14.91 1.12 4.49
N ILE A 97 -14.59 0.13 3.68
CA ILE A 97 -13.23 -0.37 3.56
C ILE A 97 -12.71 0.05 2.19
N THR A 98 -11.60 0.73 2.14
CA THR A 98 -11.02 1.17 0.88
C THR A 98 -9.80 0.33 0.56
N TYR A 99 -9.82 -0.29 -0.61
CA TYR A 99 -8.63 -0.97 -1.13
C TYR A 99 -7.88 0.00 -2.02
N GLY A 100 -6.58 0.11 -1.82
CA GLY A 100 -5.75 0.96 -2.65
C GLY A 100 -4.49 0.24 -3.09
N ILE A 101 -4.09 0.49 -4.33
CA ILE A 101 -2.79 0.05 -4.81
C ILE A 101 -2.00 1.30 -5.14
N VAL A 102 -0.79 1.38 -4.62
CA VAL A 102 -0.01 2.60 -4.64
C VAL A 102 1.39 2.33 -5.15
N HIS A 103 1.80 3.11 -6.12
CA HIS A 103 3.19 3.12 -6.56
C HIS A 103 3.81 4.43 -6.12
N VAL A 104 4.86 4.33 -5.31
CA VAL A 104 5.64 5.48 -4.88
C VAL A 104 6.82 5.57 -5.84
N PRO A 105 6.92 6.64 -6.63
CA PRO A 105 8.02 6.73 -7.58
C PRO A 105 9.36 6.65 -6.87
N LYS A 106 10.32 6.03 -7.54
CA LYS A 106 11.62 5.81 -6.94
C LYS A 106 12.27 7.13 -6.54
N ARG A 107 12.14 8.13 -7.40
CA ARG A 107 12.73 9.43 -7.11
C ARG A 107 12.18 10.00 -5.82
N ARG A 108 10.87 9.92 -5.62
CA ARG A 108 10.24 10.41 -4.41
C ARG A 108 10.70 9.64 -3.20
N HIS A 109 10.81 8.32 -3.37
CA HIS A 109 11.26 7.45 -2.30
C HIS A 109 12.69 7.80 -1.89
N ASP A 110 13.54 8.01 -2.89
CA ASP A 110 14.93 8.37 -2.61
C ASP A 110 15.03 9.71 -1.89
N GLU A 111 14.19 10.66 -2.27
CA GLU A 111 14.18 11.96 -1.61
C GLU A 111 13.78 11.82 -0.15
N TYR A 112 12.81 10.99 0.12
CA TYR A 112 12.37 10.77 1.49
C TYR A 112 13.48 10.12 2.32
N ASP A 113 14.15 9.13 1.76
CA ASP A 113 15.24 8.45 2.44
C ASP A 113 16.37 9.43 2.75
N ALA A 114 16.71 10.26 1.80
CA ALA A 114 17.77 11.25 2.00
C ALA A 114 17.39 12.23 3.11
N TYR A 115 16.16 12.69 3.10
CA TYR A 115 15.69 13.63 4.12
C TYR A 115 15.72 12.99 5.51
N THR A 116 15.27 11.76 5.59
CA THR A 116 15.22 11.05 6.87
C THR A 116 16.64 10.83 7.39
N SER A 117 17.55 10.47 6.51
CA SER A 117 18.94 10.27 6.88
C SER A 117 19.57 11.55 7.41
N TYR A 118 19.29 12.65 6.74
CA TYR A 118 19.81 13.94 7.15
C TYR A 118 19.28 14.32 8.54
N ARG A 119 18.02 14.14 8.77
CA ARG A 119 17.43 14.45 10.07
C ARG A 119 18.04 13.61 11.17
N HIS A 120 18.29 12.35 10.87
CA HIS A 120 18.88 11.46 11.85
C HIS A 120 20.28 11.93 12.23
N ASN A 121 21.04 12.34 11.26
CA ASN A 121 22.39 12.83 11.51
C ASN A 121 22.36 14.08 12.38
N ILE A 122 21.44 14.97 12.13
CA ILE A 122 21.33 16.19 12.94
C ILE A 122 20.99 15.85 14.39
N LEU A 123 20.10 14.91 14.59
CA LEU A 123 19.70 14.54 15.94
C LEU A 123 20.86 13.91 16.72
N LEU A 124 21.68 13.19 16.06
CA LEU A 124 22.82 12.53 16.70
C LEU A 124 23.95 13.50 17.01
N ASP A 125 23.99 14.53 16.24
CA ASP A 125 25.06 15.50 16.40
C ASP A 125 24.88 16.28 17.67
N PRO A 126 25.16 16.37 18.67
CA PRO A 126 24.99 16.97 19.62
C PRO A 126 25.38 17.22 20.49
N ASP A 127 25.35 16.90 20.33
CA ASP A 127 25.36 17.12 20.98
C ASP A 127 25.46 17.61 21.30
N GLN A 128 25.55 17.49 20.89
CA GLN A 128 25.53 17.97 20.86
C GLN A 128 25.20 18.41 21.46
N GLY A 129 25.41 18.31 21.99
CA GLY A 129 25.08 18.73 22.56
C GLY A 129 24.86 18.89 23.27
N GLY A 130 25.05 18.87 23.49
CA GLY A 130 24.75 19.13 24.20
C GLY A 130 24.45 19.32 24.73
N ASP A 131 24.78 19.26 24.69
CA ASP A 131 24.44 19.49 25.27
C ASP A 131 24.03 19.74 25.66
N GLU A 132 24.26 19.62 25.70
CA GLU A 132 23.88 19.85 26.16
C GLU A 132 23.43 20.17 26.47
N GLY A 133 23.71 20.10 26.74
CA GLY A 133 23.41 20.41 27.13
C GLY A 133 23.20 20.59 27.33
N ARG A 134 23.57 20.48 27.31
CA ARG A 134 23.48 20.62 27.53
C ARG A 134 23.38 21.08 28.00
N ALA A 135 23.71 21.15 28.27
CA ALA A 135 23.73 21.52 28.59
C ALA A 135 23.51 21.88 28.96
N ALA A 136 23.65 21.90 29.22
CA ALA A 136 23.43 22.24 29.32
C ALA A 136 23.16 22.25 29.45
#